data_da464710155930c30bb57eaf344225b3
#
_entry.id   da464710155930c30bb57eaf344225b3
#
_cell.length_a   1.000
_cell.length_b   1.000
_cell.length_c   1.000
_cell.angle_alpha   90.00
_cell.angle_beta   90.00
_cell.angle_gamma   90.00
#
_symmetry.space_group_name_H-M   'P 1'
#
loop_
_entity.id
_entity.type
_entity.pdbx_description
1 polymer ?
#
loop_
_entity_poly.entity_id
_entity_poly.type
_entity_poly.pdbx_seq_one_letter_code
_entity_poly.pdbx_strand_id
1 'polypeptide(L)' 'MPNQTPEQIARDHIDKQLTACGWVIQGIKQVNLHVGIGVAVKEYRTDVGPADYVLFEDGKPCGVIEVKREEEGHK' A
#
# COMPACT_ATOMS: atom_id res chain seq x y z
N MET A 1 12.47 21.04 -7.22
CA MET A 1 11.85 19.91 -7.43
C MET A 1 12.28 18.82 -6.57
N PRO A 2 11.45 18.28 -5.83
CA PRO A 2 11.86 17.20 -4.98
C PRO A 2 12.20 15.98 -5.78
N ASN A 3 13.18 15.27 -5.28
CA ASN A 3 13.57 14.04 -5.89
C ASN A 3 12.91 12.91 -5.17
N GLN A 4 12.20 12.10 -5.89
CA GLN A 4 11.57 10.94 -5.32
C GLN A 4 12.46 9.75 -5.46
N THR A 5 12.51 8.92 -4.44
CA THR A 5 13.24 7.66 -4.51
C THR A 5 12.50 6.72 -5.45
N PRO A 6 13.19 5.73 -6.01
CA PRO A 6 12.49 4.74 -6.84
C PRO A 6 11.35 4.05 -6.10
N GLU A 7 11.50 3.83 -4.81
CA GLU A 7 10.45 3.22 -4.04
C GLU A 7 9.23 4.11 -3.94
N GLN A 8 9.45 5.41 -3.80
CA GLN A 8 8.36 6.34 -3.69
C GLN A 8 7.60 6.48 -5.01
N ILE A 9 8.33 6.46 -6.13
CA ILE A 9 7.72 6.50 -7.43
C ILE A 9 6.86 5.26 -7.65
N ALA A 10 7.36 4.09 -7.24
CA ALA A 10 6.60 2.86 -7.37
C ALA A 10 5.34 2.90 -6.52
N ARG A 11 5.42 3.46 -5.32
CA ARG A 11 4.24 3.58 -4.48
C ARG A 11 3.19 4.50 -5.09
N ASP A 12 3.63 5.57 -5.72
CA ASP A 12 2.70 6.49 -6.37
C ASP A 12 1.94 5.79 -7.49
N HIS A 13 2.63 4.94 -8.24
CA HIS A 13 1.97 4.18 -9.29
C HIS A 13 0.95 3.21 -8.71
N ILE A 14 1.30 2.54 -7.62
CA ILE A 14 0.39 1.60 -6.98
C ILE A 14 -0.82 2.33 -6.41
N ASP A 15 -0.58 3.50 -5.80
CA ASP A 15 -1.68 4.31 -5.27
C ASP A 15 -2.67 4.64 -6.37
N LYS A 16 -2.19 5.03 -7.54
CA LYS A 16 -3.05 5.38 -8.64
C LYS A 16 -3.83 4.19 -9.15
N GLN A 17 -3.18 3.04 -9.22
CA GLN A 17 -3.83 1.83 -9.68
C GLN A 17 -4.90 1.36 -8.71
N LEU A 18 -4.61 1.40 -7.42
CA LEU A 18 -5.58 1.00 -6.42
C LEU A 18 -6.79 1.93 -6.42
N THR A 19 -6.53 3.23 -6.49
CA THR A 19 -7.62 4.20 -6.51
C THR A 19 -8.48 4.01 -7.75
N ALA A 20 -7.87 3.75 -8.87
CA ALA A 20 -8.62 3.53 -10.11
C ALA A 20 -9.49 2.29 -10.04
N CYS A 21 -9.09 1.32 -9.22
CA CYS A 21 -9.86 0.10 -9.03
C CYS A 21 -10.90 0.20 -7.92
N GLY A 22 -10.99 1.36 -7.29
CA GLY A 22 -12.00 1.55 -6.27
C GLY A 22 -11.54 1.35 -4.84
N TRP A 23 -10.24 1.15 -4.64
CA TRP A 23 -9.71 0.98 -3.28
C TRP A 23 -9.57 2.34 -2.61
N VAL A 24 -9.84 2.38 -1.31
CA VAL A 24 -9.65 3.58 -0.51
C VAL A 24 -8.31 3.44 0.21
N ILE A 25 -7.39 4.36 -0.06
CA ILE A 25 -6.06 4.28 0.52
C ILE A 25 -6.03 5.08 1.81
N GLN A 26 -5.53 4.46 2.88
CA GLN A 26 -5.50 5.09 4.20
C GLN A 26 -4.14 4.91 4.84
N GLY A 27 -3.74 5.90 5.64
CA GLY A 27 -2.55 5.77 6.46
C GLY A 27 -2.84 4.98 7.72
N ILE A 28 -1.80 4.41 8.30
CA ILE A 28 -1.95 3.55 9.47
C ILE A 28 -2.55 4.29 10.67
N LYS A 29 -2.37 5.59 10.72
CA LYS A 29 -2.85 6.35 11.87
C LYS A 29 -4.32 6.71 11.80
N GLN A 30 -4.91 6.57 10.63
CA GLN A 30 -6.30 6.96 10.45
C GLN A 30 -7.08 5.87 9.74
N VAL A 31 -6.88 4.65 10.18
CA VAL A 31 -7.52 3.51 9.54
C VAL A 31 -9.01 3.48 9.86
N ASN A 32 -9.80 3.38 8.83
CA ASN A 32 -11.23 3.19 8.98
C ASN A 32 -11.67 2.17 7.93
N LEU A 33 -11.82 0.94 8.34
CA LEU A 33 -12.11 -0.16 7.42
C LEU A 33 -13.56 -0.15 6.95
N HIS A 34 -14.37 0.76 7.48
CA HIS A 34 -15.77 0.81 7.11
C HIS A 34 -16.12 1.87 6.08
N VAL A 35 -15.10 2.59 5.56
CA VAL A 35 -15.39 3.63 4.57
C VAL A 35 -15.73 3.06 3.21
N GLY A 36 -15.42 1.79 2.98
CA GLY A 36 -15.70 1.16 1.70
C GLY A 36 -15.43 -0.31 1.80
N ILE A 37 -15.72 -1.04 0.74
CA ILE A 37 -15.49 -2.47 0.72
C ILE A 37 -14.01 -2.76 0.63
N GLY A 38 -13.29 -2.02 -0.23
CA GLY A 38 -11.86 -2.25 -0.41
C GLY A 38 -11.05 -1.13 0.20
N VAL A 39 -10.22 -1.42 1.18
CA VAL A 39 -9.38 -0.45 1.85
C VAL A 39 -7.93 -0.92 1.79
N ALA A 40 -7.03 -0.04 1.37
CA ALA A 40 -5.60 -0.33 1.32
C ALA A 40 -4.91 0.51 2.38
N VAL A 41 -4.36 -0.13 3.41
CA VAL A 41 -3.71 0.57 4.51
C VAL A 41 -2.21 0.57 4.27
N LYS A 42 -1.62 1.75 4.23
CA LYS A 42 -0.20 1.90 3.93
C LYS A 42 0.65 1.68 5.17
N GLU A 43 1.81 1.08 4.96
CA GLU A 43 2.81 0.90 6.01
C GLU A 43 2.27 0.17 7.23
N TYR A 44 1.55 -0.88 6.97
CA TYR A 44 0.93 -1.65 8.03
C TYR A 44 1.90 -2.69 8.57
N ARG A 45 1.96 -2.82 9.88
CA ARG A 45 2.86 -3.79 10.49
C ARG A 45 2.17 -5.14 10.59
N THR A 46 2.80 -6.14 10.03
CA THR A 46 2.28 -7.50 10.10
C THR A 46 3.16 -8.34 11.03
N ASP A 47 2.75 -9.57 11.27
CA ASP A 47 3.49 -10.47 12.13
C ASP A 47 4.88 -10.77 11.61
N VAL A 48 5.08 -10.69 10.32
CA VAL A 48 6.37 -11.00 9.71
C VAL A 48 7.13 -9.74 9.34
N GLY A 49 6.64 -8.58 9.72
CA GLY A 49 7.32 -7.33 9.44
C GLY A 49 6.41 -6.32 8.79
N PRO A 50 6.94 -5.14 8.49
CA PRO A 50 6.11 -4.11 7.87
C PRO A 50 5.80 -4.44 6.42
N ALA A 51 4.59 -4.15 6.00
CA ALA A 51 4.19 -4.28 4.61
C ALA A 51 3.91 -2.90 4.06
N ASP A 52 4.17 -2.68 2.77
CA ASP A 52 3.89 -1.39 2.18
C ASP A 52 2.40 -1.12 2.13
N TYR A 53 1.61 -2.14 1.83
CA TYR A 53 0.16 -2.02 1.86
C TYR A 53 -0.43 -3.33 2.34
N VAL A 54 -1.46 -3.24 3.16
CA VAL A 54 -2.28 -4.41 3.49
C VAL A 54 -3.68 -4.11 2.97
N LEU A 55 -4.23 -5.03 2.22
CA LEU A 55 -5.52 -4.85 1.59
C LEU A 55 -6.60 -5.52 2.43
N PHE A 56 -7.67 -4.77 2.66
CA PHE A 56 -8.80 -5.28 3.43
C PHE A 56 -10.03 -5.27 2.54
N GLU A 57 -10.79 -6.33 2.60
CA GLU A 57 -12.04 -6.40 1.86
C GLU A 57 -13.14 -6.66 2.87
N ASP A 58 -14.09 -5.75 2.96
CA ASP A 58 -15.20 -5.86 3.88
C ASP A 58 -14.67 -6.02 5.31
N GLY A 59 -13.63 -5.26 5.64
CA GLY A 59 -13.07 -5.26 6.98
C GLY A 59 -12.14 -6.41 7.31
N LYS A 60 -11.86 -7.27 6.34
CA LYS A 60 -11.00 -8.43 6.57
C LYS A 60 -9.76 -8.35 5.71
N PRO A 61 -8.59 -8.70 6.26
CA PRO A 61 -7.37 -8.66 5.45
C PRO A 61 -7.43 -9.72 4.35
N CYS A 62 -7.12 -9.32 3.14
CA CYS A 62 -7.18 -10.22 2.01
C CYS A 62 -5.91 -10.25 1.19
N GLY A 63 -4.96 -9.37 1.42
CA GLY A 63 -3.73 -9.39 0.66
C GLY A 63 -2.71 -8.39 1.16
N VAL A 64 -1.50 -8.53 0.67
CA VAL A 64 -0.39 -7.68 1.05
C VAL A 64 0.36 -7.30 -0.20
N ILE A 65 0.78 -6.04 -0.29
CA ILE A 65 1.61 -5.58 -1.38
C ILE A 65 2.93 -5.11 -0.80
N GLU A 66 4.02 -5.57 -1.39
CA GLU A 66 5.34 -5.10 -1.03
C GLU A 66 5.98 -4.53 -2.28
N VAL A 67 6.47 -3.30 -2.18
CA VAL A 67 7.08 -2.62 -3.29
C VAL A 67 8.57 -2.97 -3.29
N LYS A 68 9.06 -3.49 -4.40
CA LYS A 68 10.45 -3.86 -4.48
C LYS A 68 11.25 -2.76 -5.12
N ARG A 69 12.44 -2.54 -4.60
CA ARG A 69 13.32 -1.56 -5.18
C ARG A 69 14.07 -2.20 -6.32
N GLU A 70 14.09 -1.50 -7.43
CA GLU A 70 14.74 -2.04 -8.55
C GLU A 70 16.21 -2.20 -8.38
N GLU A 71 16.86 -1.33 -7.68
CA GLU A 71 18.28 -1.43 -7.53
C GLU A 71 18.69 -2.61 -6.70
N GLU A 72 17.79 -3.18 -5.94
CA GLU A 72 18.14 -4.34 -5.17
C GLU A 72 18.06 -5.61 -5.94
N GLY A 73 17.44 -5.64 -7.02
CA GLY A 73 17.33 -6.79 -7.83
C GLY A 73 18.49 -7.00 -8.70
N HIS A 74 19.53 -6.16 -8.68
CA HIS A 74 20.48 -6.22 -9.56
C HIS A 74 21.55 -6.89 -9.09
N LYS A 75 22.08 -7.58 -9.72
CA LYS A 75 23.18 -8.23 -9.25
C LYS A 75 24.13 -8.44 -10.16
#